data_5bdcc660ca02e9e0518ee9da5047628f
#
_entry.id   5bdcc660ca02e9e0518ee9da5047628f
#
_cell.length_a   1.000
_cell.length_b   1.000
_cell.length_c   1.000
_cell.angle_alpha   90.00
_cell.angle_beta   90.00
_cell.angle_gamma   90.00
#
_symmetry.space_group_name_H-M   'P 1'
#
loop_
_entity.id
_entity.type
_entity.pdbx_description
1 polymer ?
#
loop_
_entity_poly.entity_id
_entity_poly.type
_entity_poly.pdbx_seq_one_letter_code
_entity_poly.pdbx_strand_id
1 'polypeptide(L)'
;MKTIEWENSKLSTSKLGFGCAPIMGRVGKKKSLYALDMSYELGVRHFDIARSYGFGEAEGVLGQFIRQKRDTLTITTKFGINPPKNQKVLSKIKPLARMILENFPNLRSKIPYNSLTTITSGFFSKEYAKKSLEKSL
;
A
#
# COMPACT_ATOMS: atom_id res chain seq x y z
N MET A 1 -12.00 -6.78 18.29
CA MET A 1 -10.90 -5.81 18.51
C MET A 1 -11.48 -4.56 19.16
N LYS A 2 -10.71 -3.82 20.01
CA LYS A 2 -11.18 -2.54 20.59
C LYS A 2 -11.27 -1.47 19.50
N THR A 3 -12.29 -0.63 19.55
CA THR A 3 -12.51 0.52 18.65
C THR A 3 -12.15 1.83 19.34
N ILE A 4 -11.88 2.83 18.56
CA ILE A 4 -11.73 4.24 18.97
C ILE A 4 -12.65 5.09 18.11
N GLU A 5 -13.17 6.14 18.70
CA GLU A 5 -13.90 7.20 17.99
C GLU A 5 -13.01 8.41 17.85
N TRP A 6 -13.03 9.05 16.70
CA TRP A 6 -12.27 10.28 16.47
C TRP A 6 -13.10 11.44 16.99
N GLU A 7 -12.49 12.19 17.91
CA GLU A 7 -13.11 13.41 18.44
C GLU A 7 -13.56 14.32 17.30
N ASN A 8 -14.75 14.90 17.45
CA ASN A 8 -15.37 15.80 16.46
C ASN A 8 -15.67 15.17 15.09
N SER A 9 -15.66 13.86 14.96
CA SER A 9 -16.08 13.15 13.75
C SER A 9 -16.99 11.98 14.12
N LYS A 10 -17.83 11.53 13.17
CA LYS A 10 -18.62 10.30 13.32
C LYS A 10 -17.83 9.04 12.93
N LEU A 11 -16.51 9.15 12.83
CA LEU A 11 -15.66 8.05 12.40
C LEU A 11 -15.27 7.18 13.58
N SER A 12 -15.63 5.90 13.51
CA SER A 12 -15.17 4.86 14.42
C SER A 12 -14.27 3.90 13.67
N THR A 13 -13.17 3.47 14.28
CA THR A 13 -12.23 2.53 13.67
C THR A 13 -11.59 1.62 14.71
N SER A 14 -10.85 0.60 14.27
CA SER A 14 -10.08 -0.25 15.17
C SER A 14 -8.91 0.51 15.78
N LYS A 15 -8.60 0.20 17.06
CA LYS A 15 -7.45 0.78 17.76
C LYS A 15 -6.11 0.41 17.10
N LEU A 16 -6.03 -0.74 16.45
CA LEU A 16 -4.86 -1.14 15.65
C LEU A 16 -5.16 -0.94 14.17
N GLY A 17 -4.17 -0.42 13.44
CA GLY A 17 -4.21 -0.29 11.98
C GLY A 17 -3.29 -1.29 11.30
N PHE A 18 -3.58 -1.59 10.03
CA PHE A 18 -2.76 -2.42 9.16
C PHE A 18 -1.95 -1.54 8.20
N GLY A 19 -0.61 -1.60 8.33
CA GLY A 19 0.31 -0.88 7.43
C GLY A 19 0.53 -1.64 6.12
N CYS A 20 0.13 -1.05 4.99
CA CYS A 20 0.18 -1.67 3.66
C CYS A 20 1.53 -1.52 2.94
N ALA A 21 2.59 -1.05 3.59
CA ALA A 21 3.89 -0.82 2.94
C ALA A 21 4.50 -2.08 2.24
N PRO A 22 4.36 -3.32 2.77
CA PRO A 22 4.86 -4.51 2.09
C PRO A 22 4.03 -4.95 0.87
N ILE A 23 2.77 -4.49 0.76
CA ILE A 23 1.82 -4.90 -0.28
C ILE A 23 2.37 -4.55 -1.66
N MET A 24 2.34 -5.53 -2.57
CA MET A 24 2.85 -5.44 -3.94
C MET A 24 4.35 -5.06 -4.06
N GLY A 25 5.01 -4.76 -2.95
CA GLY A 25 6.46 -4.62 -2.86
C GLY A 25 7.12 -5.97 -2.60
N ARG A 26 7.25 -6.32 -1.32
CA ARG A 26 7.83 -7.60 -0.85
C ARG A 26 6.88 -8.77 -1.01
N VAL A 27 5.58 -8.51 -0.97
CA VAL A 27 4.50 -9.52 -0.97
C VAL A 27 3.74 -9.43 -2.29
N GLY A 28 3.55 -10.57 -2.96
CA GLY A 28 2.78 -10.65 -4.21
C GLY A 28 1.27 -10.52 -3.98
N LYS A 29 0.50 -10.33 -5.07
CA LYS A 29 -0.93 -10.01 -5.02
C LYS A 29 -1.75 -11.00 -4.19
N LYS A 30 -1.59 -12.32 -4.41
CA LYS A 30 -2.35 -13.36 -3.69
C LYS A 30 -2.12 -13.30 -2.18
N LYS A 31 -0.86 -13.23 -1.76
CA LYS A 31 -0.50 -13.11 -0.33
C LYS A 31 -0.93 -11.77 0.26
N SER A 32 -0.92 -10.69 -0.54
CA SER A 32 -1.40 -9.37 -0.11
C SER A 32 -2.90 -9.38 0.18
N LEU A 33 -3.72 -9.90 -0.73
CA LEU A 33 -5.16 -10.03 -0.52
C LEU A 33 -5.48 -10.92 0.69
N TYR A 34 -4.79 -12.05 0.82
CA TYR A 34 -4.95 -12.93 1.98
C TYR A 34 -4.64 -12.21 3.30
N ALA A 35 -3.55 -11.43 3.37
CA ALA A 35 -3.19 -10.69 4.58
C ALA A 35 -4.21 -9.58 4.90
N LEU A 36 -4.76 -8.92 3.90
CA LEU A 36 -5.83 -7.92 4.07
C LEU A 36 -7.12 -8.58 4.59
N ASP A 37 -7.55 -9.71 4.01
CA ASP A 37 -8.72 -10.44 4.46
C ASP A 37 -8.53 -10.95 5.90
N MET A 38 -7.41 -11.57 6.21
CA MET A 38 -7.12 -12.05 7.57
C MET A 38 -7.10 -10.91 8.59
N SER A 39 -6.50 -9.75 8.26
CA SER A 39 -6.51 -8.61 9.17
C SER A 39 -7.92 -8.09 9.42
N TYR A 40 -8.75 -8.06 8.40
CA TYR A 40 -10.17 -7.67 8.52
C TYR A 40 -10.97 -8.64 9.40
N GLU A 41 -10.80 -9.95 9.21
CA GLU A 41 -11.45 -10.99 10.05
C GLU A 41 -11.01 -10.89 11.52
N LEU A 42 -9.77 -10.52 11.78
CA LEU A 42 -9.27 -10.22 13.13
C LEU A 42 -9.78 -8.89 13.72
N GLY A 43 -10.60 -8.17 12.96
CA GLY A 43 -11.29 -6.95 13.40
C GLY A 43 -10.53 -5.66 13.12
N VAL A 44 -9.46 -5.66 12.31
CA VAL A 44 -8.82 -4.43 11.83
C VAL A 44 -9.79 -3.69 10.91
N ARG A 45 -9.93 -2.38 11.13
CA ARG A 45 -10.81 -1.51 10.35
C ARG A 45 -10.10 -0.25 9.84
N HIS A 46 -8.81 -0.11 10.16
CA HIS A 46 -7.96 0.98 9.70
C HIS A 46 -6.81 0.46 8.83
N PHE A 47 -6.69 0.97 7.61
CA PHE A 47 -5.64 0.59 6.66
C PHE A 47 -4.84 1.83 6.24
N ASP A 48 -3.51 1.75 6.43
CA ASP A 48 -2.57 2.81 6.09
C ASP A 48 -1.84 2.46 4.79
N ILE A 49 -2.03 3.27 3.76
CA ILE A 49 -1.47 3.06 2.43
C ILE A 49 -0.76 4.32 1.92
N ALA A 50 -0.05 4.19 0.82
CA ALA A 50 0.49 5.31 0.06
C ALA A 50 0.55 4.99 -1.43
N ARG A 51 0.43 6.01 -2.27
CA ARG A 51 0.52 5.90 -3.74
C ARG A 51 1.83 5.29 -4.22
N SER A 52 2.94 5.51 -3.50
CA SER A 52 4.25 4.94 -3.83
C SER A 52 4.40 3.47 -3.44
N TYR A 53 3.52 2.92 -2.58
CA TYR A 53 3.65 1.54 -2.11
C TYR A 53 3.46 0.53 -3.24
N GLY A 54 4.23 -0.54 -3.17
CA GLY A 54 4.20 -1.57 -4.20
C GLY A 54 4.59 -1.05 -5.60
N PHE A 55 5.34 0.07 -5.68
CA PHE A 55 5.65 0.80 -6.92
C PHE A 55 4.39 1.33 -7.63
N GLY A 56 3.39 1.75 -6.85
CA GLY A 56 2.14 2.29 -7.33
C GLY A 56 1.01 1.26 -7.54
N GLU A 57 1.21 -0.01 -7.18
CA GLU A 57 0.18 -1.07 -7.36
C GLU A 57 -0.59 -1.38 -6.08
N ALA A 58 -0.10 -0.95 -4.91
CA ALA A 58 -0.69 -1.32 -3.62
C ALA A 58 -2.10 -0.75 -3.44
N GLU A 59 -2.37 0.49 -3.86
CA GLU A 59 -3.71 1.10 -3.80
C GLU A 59 -4.72 0.32 -4.65
N GLY A 60 -4.35 -0.14 -5.85
CA GLY A 60 -5.23 -0.96 -6.69
C GLY A 60 -5.59 -2.31 -6.05
N VAL A 61 -4.66 -2.93 -5.32
CA VAL A 61 -4.93 -4.17 -4.57
C VAL A 61 -5.81 -3.91 -3.35
N LEU A 62 -5.55 -2.83 -2.61
CA LEU A 62 -6.42 -2.40 -1.52
C LEU A 62 -7.83 -2.06 -2.05
N GLY A 63 -7.93 -1.32 -3.15
CA GLY A 63 -9.20 -0.99 -3.81
C GLY A 63 -10.01 -2.23 -4.19
N GLN A 64 -9.36 -3.29 -4.68
CA GLN A 64 -10.02 -4.57 -4.95
C GLN A 64 -10.57 -5.20 -3.66
N PHE A 65 -9.81 -5.19 -2.58
CA PHE A 65 -10.20 -5.76 -1.28
C PHE A 65 -11.37 -5.02 -0.64
N ILE A 66 -11.38 -3.67 -0.69
CA ILE A 66 -12.37 -2.86 0.01
C ILE A 66 -13.71 -2.72 -0.72
N ARG A 67 -13.84 -3.20 -1.95
CA ARG A 67 -14.97 -2.93 -2.85
C ARG A 67 -16.35 -3.18 -2.22
N GLN A 68 -16.46 -4.18 -1.35
CA GLN A 68 -17.72 -4.53 -0.64
C GLN A 68 -17.66 -4.22 0.87
N LYS A 69 -16.57 -3.59 1.33
CA LYS A 69 -16.29 -3.35 2.76
C LYS A 69 -16.08 -1.85 3.06
N ARG A 70 -16.19 -0.99 2.05
CA ARG A 70 -15.76 0.43 2.11
C ARG A 70 -16.35 1.19 3.30
N ASP A 71 -17.64 0.99 3.58
CA ASP A 71 -18.37 1.71 4.64
C ASP A 71 -18.01 1.26 6.05
N THR A 72 -17.31 0.12 6.17
CA THR A 72 -16.85 -0.44 7.46
C THR A 72 -15.40 -0.10 7.76
N LEU A 73 -14.71 0.62 6.88
CA LEU A 73 -13.27 0.84 6.95
C LEU A 73 -12.90 2.32 6.94
N THR A 74 -11.84 2.62 7.66
CA THR A 74 -11.10 3.88 7.53
C THR A 74 -9.78 3.64 6.80
N ILE A 75 -9.44 4.55 5.88
CA ILE A 75 -8.22 4.44 5.07
C ILE A 75 -7.46 5.75 5.16
N THR A 76 -6.17 5.64 5.48
CA THR A 76 -5.23 6.74 5.38
C THR A 76 -4.38 6.54 4.14
N THR A 77 -4.34 7.52 3.25
CA THR A 77 -3.36 7.58 2.15
C THR A 77 -2.39 8.74 2.34
N LYS A 78 -1.33 8.76 1.55
CA LYS A 78 -0.25 9.76 1.65
C LYS A 78 0.04 10.36 0.28
N PHE A 79 0.46 11.63 0.29
CA PHE A 79 0.95 12.33 -0.90
C PHE A 79 2.38 12.86 -0.68
N GLY A 80 2.98 13.46 -1.72
CA GLY A 80 4.33 14.03 -1.66
C GLY A 80 5.43 13.10 -2.22
N ILE A 81 5.16 11.80 -2.31
CA ILE A 81 6.06 10.81 -2.91
C ILE A 81 5.36 10.13 -4.08
N ASN A 82 5.94 10.23 -5.26
CA ASN A 82 5.41 9.58 -6.45
C ASN A 82 5.96 8.17 -6.64
N PRO A 83 5.16 7.25 -7.22
CA PRO A 83 5.70 5.98 -7.71
C PRO A 83 6.72 6.23 -8.83
N PRO A 84 7.66 5.30 -9.06
CA PRO A 84 8.69 5.45 -10.08
C PRO A 84 8.08 5.57 -11.49
N LYS A 85 8.70 6.39 -12.35
CA LYS A 85 8.22 6.64 -13.73
C LYS A 85 8.11 5.37 -14.58
N ASN A 86 8.96 4.36 -14.33
CA ASN A 86 8.99 3.07 -15.02
C ASN A 86 8.12 1.99 -14.36
N GLN A 87 7.11 2.38 -13.59
CA GLN A 87 6.19 1.50 -12.87
C GLN A 87 5.65 0.34 -13.72
N LYS A 88 5.21 0.61 -14.96
CA LYS A 88 4.64 -0.41 -15.86
C LYS A 88 5.63 -1.51 -16.25
N VAL A 89 6.91 -1.18 -16.39
CA VAL A 89 7.98 -2.16 -16.68
C VAL A 89 8.31 -2.96 -15.43
N LEU A 90 8.45 -2.27 -14.29
CA LEU A 90 8.73 -2.90 -13.02
C LEU A 90 7.63 -3.89 -12.61
N SER A 91 6.36 -3.57 -12.83
CA SER A 91 5.24 -4.47 -12.50
C SER A 91 5.30 -5.79 -13.24
N LYS A 92 5.78 -5.82 -14.49
CA LYS A 92 5.93 -7.04 -15.29
C LYS A 92 7.10 -7.91 -14.83
N ILE A 93 8.18 -7.31 -14.37
CA ILE A 93 9.42 -8.03 -13.99
C ILE A 93 9.34 -8.54 -12.54
N LYS A 94 8.63 -7.85 -11.66
CA LYS A 94 8.50 -8.20 -10.24
C LYS A 94 8.12 -9.66 -9.93
N PRO A 95 7.13 -10.29 -10.60
CA PRO A 95 6.76 -11.66 -10.29
C PRO A 95 7.94 -12.62 -10.47
N LEU A 96 8.69 -12.46 -11.57
CA LEU A 96 9.87 -13.26 -11.85
C LEU A 96 10.99 -12.98 -10.83
N ALA A 97 11.24 -11.72 -10.53
CA ALA A 97 12.24 -11.34 -9.53
C ALA A 97 11.90 -11.89 -8.12
N ARG A 98 10.63 -11.88 -7.73
CA ARG A 98 10.19 -12.51 -6.46
C ARG A 98 10.44 -14.00 -6.45
N MET A 99 10.07 -14.71 -7.52
CA MET A 99 10.29 -16.15 -7.64
C MET A 99 11.77 -16.51 -7.50
N ILE A 100 12.66 -15.75 -8.14
CA ILE A 100 14.12 -15.94 -8.01
C ILE A 100 14.58 -15.69 -6.57
N LEU A 101 14.13 -14.61 -5.93
CA LEU A 101 14.52 -14.25 -4.58
C LEU A 101 13.92 -15.17 -3.49
N GLU A 102 12.78 -15.81 -3.75
CA GLU A 102 12.20 -16.83 -2.87
C GLU A 102 13.02 -18.12 -2.91
N ASN A 103 13.54 -18.50 -4.10
CA ASN A 103 14.36 -19.71 -4.27
C ASN A 103 15.85 -19.49 -3.92
N PHE A 104 16.35 -18.25 -3.98
CA PHE A 104 17.75 -17.90 -3.71
C PHE A 104 17.86 -16.75 -2.68
N PRO A 105 17.60 -17.00 -1.39
CA PRO A 105 17.57 -15.94 -0.37
C PRO A 105 18.87 -15.12 -0.27
N ASN A 106 20.02 -15.74 -0.56
CA ASN A 106 21.35 -15.09 -0.51
C ASN A 106 21.53 -14.00 -1.56
N LEU A 107 20.77 -14.00 -2.67
CA LEU A 107 20.79 -12.91 -3.64
C LEU A 107 20.15 -11.64 -3.12
N ARG A 108 19.26 -11.75 -2.13
CA ARG A 108 18.54 -10.61 -1.56
C ARG A 108 19.44 -9.59 -0.90
N SER A 109 20.54 -10.03 -0.27
CA SER A 109 21.53 -9.15 0.38
C SER A 109 22.40 -8.40 -0.63
N LYS A 110 22.50 -8.91 -1.86
CA LYS A 110 23.32 -8.33 -2.93
C LYS A 110 22.59 -7.31 -3.81
N ILE A 111 21.26 -7.20 -3.69
CA ILE A 111 20.48 -6.21 -4.45
C ILE A 111 20.38 -4.94 -3.62
N PRO A 112 21.01 -3.85 -4.01
CA PRO A 112 20.88 -2.59 -3.28
C PRO A 112 19.44 -2.10 -3.39
N TYR A 113 18.77 -2.00 -2.24
CA TYR A 113 17.35 -1.57 -2.13
C TYR A 113 17.09 -0.23 -2.83
N ASN A 114 18.08 0.64 -2.87
CA ASN A 114 17.97 2.00 -3.41
C ASN A 114 18.17 2.10 -4.94
N SER A 115 18.65 1.07 -5.61
CA SER A 115 18.99 1.16 -7.03
C SER A 115 17.80 1.08 -7.99
N LEU A 116 16.63 0.60 -7.52
CA LEU A 116 15.43 0.42 -8.36
C LEU A 116 14.37 1.50 -8.14
N THR A 117 14.55 2.40 -7.18
CA THR A 117 13.55 3.38 -6.79
C THR A 117 14.12 4.78 -6.77
N THR A 118 14.10 5.47 -7.90
CA THR A 118 14.22 6.93 -7.87
C THR A 118 12.89 7.47 -7.31
N ILE A 119 12.84 7.62 -5.99
CA ILE A 119 11.71 8.23 -5.31
C ILE A 119 11.81 9.73 -5.52
N THR A 120 10.90 10.28 -6.29
CA THR A 120 10.77 11.74 -6.42
C THR A 120 9.91 12.23 -5.27
N SER A 121 10.52 12.92 -4.32
CA SER A 121 9.86 13.52 -3.15
C SER A 121 9.82 15.04 -3.27
N GLY A 122 8.94 15.70 -2.50
CA GLY A 122 8.95 17.15 -2.36
C GLY A 122 7.76 17.89 -2.96
N PHE A 123 6.71 17.20 -3.35
CA PHE A 123 5.49 17.82 -3.89
C PHE A 123 4.42 18.01 -2.81
N PHE A 124 4.47 19.13 -2.09
CA PHE A 124 3.59 19.41 -0.94
C PHE A 124 2.67 20.62 -1.16
N SER A 125 2.43 21.05 -2.41
CA SER A 125 1.46 22.11 -2.67
C SER A 125 0.02 21.61 -2.46
N LYS A 126 -0.90 22.54 -2.18
CA LYS A 126 -2.33 22.27 -2.01
C LYS A 126 -2.93 21.64 -3.29
N GLU A 127 -2.57 22.15 -4.44
CA GLU A 127 -3.02 21.67 -5.75
C GLU A 127 -2.53 20.23 -6.00
N TYR A 128 -1.28 19.96 -5.62
CA TYR A 128 -0.73 18.62 -5.72
C TYR A 128 -1.42 17.63 -4.78
N ALA A 129 -1.70 18.04 -3.54
CA ALA A 129 -2.43 17.20 -2.57
C ALA A 129 -3.82 16.84 -3.10
N LYS A 130 -4.58 17.83 -3.62
CA LYS A 130 -5.90 17.60 -4.23
C LYS A 130 -5.83 16.62 -5.40
N LYS A 131 -4.93 16.87 -6.37
CA LYS A 131 -4.73 16.01 -7.54
C LYS A 131 -4.26 14.60 -7.17
N SER A 132 -3.47 14.48 -6.09
CA SER A 132 -3.01 13.20 -5.59
C SER A 132 -4.16 12.39 -5.00
N LEU A 133 -5.02 13.04 -4.20
CA LEU A 133 -6.19 12.40 -3.60
C LEU A 133 -7.20 11.93 -4.67
N GLU A 134 -7.51 12.79 -5.64
CA GLU A 134 -8.41 12.45 -6.77
C GLU A 134 -7.94 11.24 -7.58
N LYS A 135 -6.62 10.98 -7.61
CA LYS A 135 -6.06 9.79 -8.29
C LYS A 135 -6.07 8.54 -7.41
N SER A 136 -6.24 8.69 -6.11
CA SER A 136 -6.29 7.56 -5.15
C SER A 136 -7.72 7.07 -4.91
N LEU A 137 -8.71 7.89 -5.26
CA LEU A 137 -10.15 7.56 -5.17
C LEU A 137 -10.62 6.81 -6.41
#